data_735ebfd03ec2d2a455c9383e5398298a
#
_entry.id   735ebfd03ec2d2a455c9383e5398298a
#
_cell.length_a   1.000
_cell.length_b   1.000
_cell.length_c   1.000
_cell.angle_alpha   90.00
_cell.angle_beta   90.00
_cell.angle_gamma   90.00
#
_symmetry.space_group_name_H-M   'P 1'
#
loop_
_entity.id
_entity.type
_entity.pdbx_description
1 polymer ?
#
loop_
_entity_poly.entity_id
_entity_poly.type
_entity_poly.pdbx_seq_one_letter_code
_entity_poly.pdbx_strand_id
1 'polypeptide(L)'
;MLAGESLAEIKKQSDIPVTEPDQYEMGVALVQKLLEKNNGNLSGKKIGIFLENSNSEADLNRREGVCDTLKGTGAEIVWTVSRDEEIKRNTTLQSQRKVDIVLALDDTSFVEAGESVKQNNLYGAIVYGIGNSTEAVYYLDARWAECLIVPDEFTAGYQCVAETVNALRKTFYQM
;
A
#
# COMPACT_ATOMS: atom_id res chain seq x y z
N MET A 1 -10.49 11.98 -16.92
CA MET A 1 -9.42 11.71 -15.95
C MET A 1 -8.88 13.06 -15.53
N LEU A 2 -9.22 13.54 -14.34
CA LEU A 2 -8.72 14.81 -13.79
C LEU A 2 -7.32 14.51 -13.22
N ALA A 3 -6.31 14.59 -14.06
CA ALA A 3 -4.93 14.46 -13.64
C ALA A 3 -4.48 15.78 -13.03
N GLY A 4 -4.15 15.81 -11.74
CA GLY A 4 -3.39 16.87 -11.11
C GLY A 4 -3.99 17.58 -9.91
N GLU A 5 -5.23 17.29 -9.51
CA GLU A 5 -5.79 17.83 -8.28
C GLU A 5 -5.73 16.77 -7.16
N SER A 6 -5.24 17.14 -5.99
CA SER A 6 -5.26 16.25 -4.85
C SER A 6 -6.71 15.99 -4.39
N LEU A 7 -7.01 14.80 -3.89
CA LEU A 7 -8.33 14.47 -3.33
C LEU A 7 -8.76 15.45 -2.23
N ALA A 8 -7.79 16.03 -1.49
CA ALA A 8 -8.03 17.05 -0.49
C ALA A 8 -8.57 18.37 -1.12
N GLU A 9 -8.12 18.73 -2.33
CA GLU A 9 -8.62 19.90 -3.07
C GLU A 9 -10.02 19.62 -3.62
N ILE A 10 -10.25 18.44 -4.17
CA ILE A 10 -11.58 18.02 -4.65
C ILE A 10 -12.60 18.02 -3.50
N LYS A 11 -12.23 17.50 -2.32
CA LYS A 11 -13.06 17.52 -1.10
C LYS A 11 -13.42 18.94 -0.66
N LYS A 12 -12.54 19.91 -0.83
CA LYS A 12 -12.81 21.32 -0.49
C LYS A 12 -13.71 22.04 -1.48
N GLN A 13 -13.73 21.60 -2.74
CA GLN A 13 -14.45 22.26 -3.83
C GLN A 13 -15.83 21.66 -4.10
N SER A 14 -16.12 20.46 -3.63
CA SER A 14 -17.39 19.78 -3.90
C SER A 14 -18.24 19.65 -2.64
N ASP A 15 -19.53 19.93 -2.78
CA ASP A 15 -20.56 19.62 -1.75
C ASP A 15 -20.88 18.11 -1.72
N ILE A 16 -20.22 17.31 -2.54
CA ILE A 16 -20.42 15.87 -2.64
C ILE A 16 -19.43 15.17 -1.68
N PRO A 17 -19.91 14.30 -0.78
CA PRO A 17 -19.04 13.53 0.07
C PRO A 17 -18.11 12.64 -0.76
N VAL A 18 -16.82 12.69 -0.49
CA VAL A 18 -15.82 11.83 -1.12
C VAL A 18 -15.31 10.86 -0.07
N THR A 19 -15.64 9.57 -0.25
CA THR A 19 -15.16 8.49 0.62
C THR A 19 -14.04 7.74 -0.11
N GLU A 20 -12.96 7.49 0.57
CA GLU A 20 -11.83 6.72 0.08
C GLU A 20 -11.34 5.78 1.19
N PRO A 21 -10.70 4.65 0.86
CA PRO A 21 -10.03 3.81 1.84
C PRO A 21 -9.01 4.62 2.64
N ASP A 22 -8.93 4.38 3.95
CA ASP A 22 -7.90 5.00 4.78
C ASP A 22 -6.53 4.42 4.43
N GLN A 23 -5.72 5.21 3.77
CA GLN A 23 -4.42 4.79 3.26
C GLN A 23 -3.43 4.49 4.39
N TYR A 24 -3.49 5.24 5.50
CA TYR A 24 -2.67 4.99 6.68
C TYR A 24 -3.05 3.65 7.32
N GLU A 25 -4.34 3.39 7.54
CA GLU A 25 -4.84 2.14 8.11
C GLU A 25 -4.52 0.92 7.23
N MET A 26 -4.44 1.08 5.91
CA MET A 26 -3.98 0.01 5.02
C MET A 26 -2.51 -0.34 5.29
N GLY A 27 -1.65 0.65 5.53
CA GLY A 27 -0.26 0.43 5.94
C GLY A 27 -0.16 -0.27 7.30
N VAL A 28 -0.99 0.14 8.26
CA VAL A 28 -1.11 -0.51 9.57
C VAL A 28 -1.53 -1.98 9.42
N ALA A 29 -2.59 -2.25 8.65
CA ALA A 29 -3.10 -3.60 8.42
C ALA A 29 -2.06 -4.53 7.78
N LEU A 30 -1.25 -4.01 6.85
CA LEU A 30 -0.18 -4.76 6.22
C LEU A 30 0.85 -5.26 7.26
N VAL A 31 1.29 -4.37 8.15
CA VAL A 31 2.25 -4.74 9.21
C VAL A 31 1.61 -5.64 10.27
N GLN A 32 0.34 -5.45 10.59
CA GLN A 32 -0.38 -6.35 11.49
C GLN A 32 -0.43 -7.78 10.95
N LYS A 33 -0.70 -7.95 9.65
CA LYS A 33 -0.64 -9.27 9.00
C LYS A 33 0.78 -9.85 9.00
N LEU A 34 1.78 -9.03 8.79
CA LEU A 34 3.17 -9.45 8.90
C LEU A 34 3.50 -9.93 10.33
N LEU A 35 3.07 -9.21 11.36
CA LEU A 35 3.25 -9.60 12.76
C LEU A 35 2.52 -10.91 13.08
N GLU A 36 1.27 -11.07 12.66
CA GLU A 36 0.51 -12.30 12.83
C GLU A 36 1.26 -13.52 12.26
N LYS A 37 1.77 -13.41 11.04
CA LYS A 37 2.51 -14.46 10.35
C LYS A 37 3.88 -14.78 10.99
N ASN A 38 4.45 -13.84 11.73
CA ASN A 38 5.73 -14.00 12.42
C ASN A 38 5.59 -14.15 13.95
N ASN A 39 4.42 -14.58 14.45
CA ASN A 39 4.14 -14.75 15.88
C ASN A 39 4.42 -13.49 16.72
N GLY A 40 4.19 -12.32 16.17
CA GLY A 40 4.40 -11.02 16.82
C GLY A 40 5.88 -10.59 16.92
N ASN A 41 6.82 -11.33 16.35
CA ASN A 41 8.25 -11.06 16.50
C ASN A 41 8.92 -10.75 15.15
N LEU A 42 9.41 -9.53 14.99
CA LEU A 42 10.18 -9.08 13.84
C LEU A 42 11.61 -8.69 14.20
N SER A 43 12.08 -9.02 15.40
CA SER A 43 13.41 -8.64 15.88
C SER A 43 14.51 -9.13 14.94
N GLY A 44 15.35 -8.21 14.49
CA GLY A 44 16.46 -8.50 13.56
C GLY A 44 16.04 -8.73 12.12
N LYS A 45 14.75 -8.67 11.78
CA LYS A 45 14.29 -8.75 10.40
C LYS A 45 14.61 -7.49 9.64
N LYS A 46 15.13 -7.65 8.42
CA LYS A 46 15.45 -6.58 7.49
C LYS A 46 14.32 -6.40 6.49
N ILE A 47 13.81 -5.20 6.38
CA ILE A 47 12.65 -4.85 5.57
C ILE A 47 13.05 -3.90 4.45
N GLY A 48 12.59 -4.19 3.22
CA GLY A 48 12.60 -3.28 2.10
C GLY A 48 11.18 -2.82 1.80
N ILE A 49 11.02 -1.57 1.37
CA ILE A 49 9.73 -0.99 1.00
C ILE A 49 9.77 -0.60 -0.46
N PHE A 50 8.79 -1.09 -1.24
CA PHE A 50 8.48 -0.64 -2.59
C PHE A 50 7.24 0.25 -2.59
N LEU A 51 7.29 1.36 -3.35
CA LEU A 51 6.15 2.21 -3.65
C LEU A 51 6.23 2.71 -5.09
N GLU A 52 5.07 3.03 -5.69
CA GLU A 52 5.02 3.47 -7.07
C GLU A 52 5.50 4.91 -7.22
N ASN A 53 5.07 5.80 -6.32
CA ASN A 53 5.35 7.23 -6.43
C ASN A 53 5.72 7.85 -5.08
N SER A 54 6.96 8.34 -4.98
CA SER A 54 7.49 8.97 -3.76
C SER A 54 6.78 10.27 -3.35
N ASN A 55 5.97 10.85 -4.24
CA ASN A 55 5.21 12.09 -4.01
C ASN A 55 3.69 11.86 -3.94
N SER A 56 3.22 10.62 -4.09
CA SER A 56 1.80 10.29 -3.94
C SER A 56 1.40 10.39 -2.46
N GLU A 57 0.35 11.16 -2.16
CA GLU A 57 -0.21 11.27 -0.81
C GLU A 57 -0.66 9.90 -0.27
N ALA A 58 -1.26 9.08 -1.13
CA ALA A 58 -1.68 7.74 -0.76
C ALA A 58 -0.50 6.85 -0.35
N ASP A 59 0.58 6.83 -1.16
CA ASP A 59 1.77 6.02 -0.86
C ASP A 59 2.52 6.52 0.37
N LEU A 60 2.57 7.84 0.56
CA LEU A 60 3.17 8.44 1.75
C LEU A 60 2.41 8.07 3.02
N ASN A 61 1.06 8.13 3.00
CA ASN A 61 0.23 7.76 4.14
C ASN A 61 0.34 6.25 4.44
N ARG A 62 0.32 5.38 3.42
CA ARG A 62 0.56 3.93 3.61
C ARG A 62 1.93 3.68 4.23
N ARG A 63 2.96 4.34 3.73
CA ARG A 63 4.31 4.24 4.28
C ARG A 63 4.38 4.72 5.72
N GLU A 64 3.70 5.80 6.07
CA GLU A 64 3.64 6.30 7.44
C GLU A 64 3.00 5.26 8.36
N GLY A 65 1.84 4.69 8.00
CA GLY A 65 1.21 3.61 8.74
C GLY A 65 2.11 2.39 8.94
N VAL A 66 2.85 2.00 7.89
CA VAL A 66 3.87 0.93 7.98
C VAL A 66 4.98 1.30 8.96
N CYS A 67 5.58 2.49 8.81
CA CYS A 67 6.69 2.91 9.65
C CYS A 67 6.30 3.02 11.12
N ASP A 68 5.12 3.57 11.41
CA ASP A 68 4.63 3.74 12.76
C ASP A 68 4.33 2.40 13.44
N THR A 69 3.73 1.47 12.71
CA THR A 69 3.42 0.14 13.24
C THR A 69 4.67 -0.72 13.43
N LEU A 70 5.72 -0.51 12.64
CA LEU A 70 7.01 -1.19 12.81
C LEU A 70 7.82 -0.65 14.01
N LYS A 71 7.51 0.54 14.53
CA LYS A 71 8.21 1.09 15.70
C LYS A 71 8.12 0.13 16.90
N GLY A 72 9.25 -0.15 17.51
CA GLY A 72 9.32 -1.03 18.68
C GLY A 72 9.27 -2.53 18.39
N THR A 73 9.10 -2.96 17.14
CA THR A 73 9.09 -4.39 16.76
C THR A 73 10.49 -5.02 16.66
N GLY A 74 11.53 -4.19 16.62
CA GLY A 74 12.91 -4.63 16.41
C GLY A 74 13.27 -4.94 14.97
N ALA A 75 12.38 -4.66 14.01
CA ALA A 75 12.66 -4.72 12.58
C ALA A 75 13.47 -3.50 12.12
N GLU A 76 14.31 -3.70 11.10
CA GLU A 76 15.10 -2.65 10.47
C GLU A 76 14.62 -2.39 9.05
N ILE A 77 14.21 -1.15 8.73
CA ILE A 77 13.96 -0.74 7.35
C ILE A 77 15.32 -0.41 6.70
N VAL A 78 15.75 -1.29 5.80
CA VAL A 78 17.08 -1.20 5.15
C VAL A 78 17.05 -0.25 3.97
N TRP A 79 15.94 -0.26 3.20
CA TRP A 79 15.74 0.64 2.07
C TRP A 79 14.26 0.90 1.81
N THR A 80 14.00 2.06 1.24
CA THR A 80 12.73 2.43 0.63
C THR A 80 13.02 2.93 -0.77
N VAL A 81 12.38 2.35 -1.76
CA VAL A 81 12.55 2.70 -3.16
C VAL A 81 11.19 2.92 -3.82
N SER A 82 11.15 3.87 -4.74
CA SER A 82 9.96 4.15 -5.53
C SER A 82 10.26 4.01 -7.02
N ARG A 83 9.21 3.73 -7.78
CA ARG A 83 9.32 3.53 -9.22
C ARG A 83 9.68 4.81 -9.96
N ASP A 84 9.17 5.94 -9.51
CA ASP A 84 9.48 7.27 -10.05
C ASP A 84 10.95 7.69 -9.82
N GLU A 85 11.65 7.06 -8.87
CA GLU A 85 13.08 7.24 -8.61
C GLU A 85 13.93 6.09 -9.22
N GLU A 86 13.79 5.78 -10.49
CA GLU A 86 14.38 4.62 -11.16
C GLU A 86 15.88 4.45 -10.93
N ILE A 87 16.65 5.53 -11.00
CA ILE A 87 18.12 5.49 -10.81
C ILE A 87 18.47 5.05 -9.39
N LYS A 88 17.81 5.64 -8.39
CA LYS A 88 18.02 5.32 -6.97
C LYS A 88 17.61 3.88 -6.68
N ARG A 89 16.46 3.45 -7.23
CA ARG A 89 15.96 2.09 -7.13
C ARG A 89 16.94 1.08 -7.68
N ASN A 90 17.39 1.25 -8.93
CA ASN A 90 18.34 0.35 -9.58
C ASN A 90 19.67 0.27 -8.81
N THR A 91 20.17 1.40 -8.34
CA THR A 91 21.41 1.45 -7.53
C THR A 91 21.21 0.71 -6.21
N THR A 92 20.07 0.88 -5.54
CA THR A 92 19.77 0.22 -4.26
C THR A 92 19.64 -1.30 -4.43
N LEU A 93 18.94 -1.77 -5.46
CA LEU A 93 18.78 -3.18 -5.74
C LEU A 93 20.11 -3.84 -6.17
N GLN A 94 20.92 -3.15 -6.98
CA GLN A 94 22.24 -3.64 -7.40
C GLN A 94 23.26 -3.68 -6.25
N SER A 95 23.10 -2.83 -5.22
CA SER A 95 23.99 -2.84 -4.05
C SER A 95 23.85 -4.07 -3.16
N GLN A 96 23.03 -5.05 -3.57
CA GLN A 96 22.78 -6.32 -2.88
C GLN A 96 22.41 -6.16 -1.40
N ARG A 97 21.70 -5.09 -1.06
CA ARG A 97 21.14 -4.92 0.29
C ARG A 97 20.04 -5.95 0.50
N LYS A 98 20.44 -7.14 0.93
CA LYS A 98 19.52 -8.24 1.23
C LYS A 98 18.55 -7.83 2.33
N VAL A 99 17.29 -8.15 2.10
CA VAL A 99 16.22 -8.03 3.08
C VAL A 99 15.55 -9.38 3.28
N ASP A 100 14.92 -9.57 4.42
CA ASP A 100 14.14 -10.78 4.70
C ASP A 100 12.71 -10.63 4.20
N ILE A 101 12.20 -9.39 4.18
CA ILE A 101 10.82 -9.06 3.88
C ILE A 101 10.78 -7.85 2.94
N VAL A 102 9.89 -7.91 1.97
CA VAL A 102 9.55 -6.79 1.10
C VAL A 102 8.09 -6.41 1.36
N LEU A 103 7.85 -5.13 1.62
CA LEU A 103 6.51 -4.54 1.72
C LEU A 103 6.26 -3.70 0.47
N ALA A 104 5.31 -4.12 -0.35
CA ALA A 104 4.87 -3.39 -1.54
C ALA A 104 3.59 -2.62 -1.20
N LEU A 105 3.61 -1.30 -1.33
CA LEU A 105 2.56 -0.44 -0.78
C LEU A 105 1.43 -0.13 -1.77
N ASP A 106 1.54 -0.61 -3.00
CA ASP A 106 0.56 -0.43 -4.06
C ASP A 106 0.57 -1.63 -5.01
N ASP A 107 -0.42 -1.70 -5.90
CA ASP A 107 -0.60 -2.81 -6.82
C ASP A 107 0.58 -2.99 -7.78
N THR A 108 1.05 -1.89 -8.36
CA THR A 108 2.18 -1.91 -9.31
C THR A 108 3.45 -2.43 -8.63
N SER A 109 3.75 -1.93 -7.44
CA SER A 109 4.90 -2.36 -6.64
C SER A 109 4.79 -3.81 -6.20
N PHE A 110 3.56 -4.29 -5.91
CA PHE A 110 3.33 -5.68 -5.55
C PHE A 110 3.59 -6.63 -6.71
N VAL A 111 3.06 -6.31 -7.89
CA VAL A 111 3.30 -7.08 -9.12
C VAL A 111 4.79 -7.14 -9.44
N GLU A 112 5.47 -6.01 -9.32
CA GLU A 112 6.92 -5.93 -9.55
C GLU A 112 7.74 -6.74 -8.53
N ALA A 113 7.37 -6.69 -7.26
CA ALA A 113 7.99 -7.50 -6.21
C ALA A 113 7.79 -9.00 -6.49
N GLY A 114 6.57 -9.40 -6.88
CA GLY A 114 6.25 -10.77 -7.25
C GLY A 114 7.08 -11.27 -8.42
N GLU A 115 7.20 -10.49 -9.48
CA GLU A 115 8.06 -10.82 -10.63
C GLU A 115 9.54 -10.91 -10.24
N SER A 116 10.00 -10.03 -9.35
CA SER A 116 11.38 -10.05 -8.84
C SER A 116 11.67 -11.31 -8.02
N VAL A 117 10.71 -11.80 -7.24
CA VAL A 117 10.85 -13.09 -6.52
C VAL A 117 10.91 -14.25 -7.51
N LYS A 118 10.02 -14.27 -8.49
CA LYS A 118 9.98 -15.28 -9.55
C LYS A 118 11.30 -15.38 -10.31
N GLN A 119 11.94 -14.25 -10.57
CA GLN A 119 13.26 -14.16 -11.22
C GLN A 119 14.43 -14.38 -10.25
N ASN A 120 14.17 -14.65 -8.96
CA ASN A 120 15.16 -14.77 -7.90
C ASN A 120 16.03 -13.52 -7.69
N ASN A 121 15.52 -12.34 -8.01
CA ASN A 121 16.23 -11.07 -7.87
C ASN A 121 16.17 -10.50 -6.43
N LEU A 122 15.27 -11.01 -5.58
CA LEU A 122 15.12 -10.61 -4.18
C LEU A 122 15.76 -11.61 -3.18
N TYR A 123 16.54 -12.55 -3.66
CA TYR A 123 17.39 -13.44 -2.85
C TYR A 123 16.66 -14.17 -1.71
N GLY A 124 15.40 -14.56 -1.93
CA GLY A 124 14.60 -15.29 -0.95
C GLY A 124 13.82 -14.41 0.02
N ALA A 125 13.71 -13.10 -0.21
CA ALA A 125 12.83 -12.24 0.55
C ALA A 125 11.36 -12.65 0.37
N ILE A 126 10.57 -12.52 1.45
CA ILE A 126 9.14 -12.81 1.45
C ILE A 126 8.37 -11.51 1.17
N VAL A 127 7.45 -11.55 0.21
CA VAL A 127 6.67 -10.36 -0.21
C VAL A 127 5.33 -10.31 0.51
N TYR A 128 5.02 -9.17 1.06
CA TYR A 128 3.71 -8.76 1.57
C TYR A 128 3.33 -7.46 0.85
N GLY A 129 2.06 -7.24 0.55
CA GLY A 129 1.73 -5.95 -0.07
C GLY A 129 0.25 -5.67 -0.19
N ILE A 130 -0.04 -4.58 -0.90
CA ILE A 130 -1.36 -4.01 -1.13
C ILE A 130 -1.62 -4.03 -2.63
N GLY A 131 -2.79 -4.50 -3.04
CA GLY A 131 -3.17 -4.52 -4.45
C GLY A 131 -4.53 -5.16 -4.68
N ASN A 132 -5.07 -5.04 -5.88
CA ASN A 132 -6.38 -5.56 -6.25
C ASN A 132 -6.46 -6.08 -7.68
N SER A 133 -5.35 -6.07 -8.43
CA SER A 133 -5.33 -6.57 -9.80
C SER A 133 -5.35 -8.10 -9.86
N THR A 134 -5.77 -8.62 -11.00
CA THR A 134 -5.70 -10.06 -11.30
C THR A 134 -4.25 -10.56 -11.25
N GLU A 135 -3.30 -9.72 -11.64
CA GLU A 135 -1.87 -10.04 -11.59
C GLU A 135 -1.36 -10.16 -10.16
N ALA A 136 -1.78 -9.25 -9.26
CA ALA A 136 -1.46 -9.35 -7.84
C ALA A 136 -1.99 -10.66 -7.24
N VAL A 137 -3.22 -11.03 -7.52
CA VAL A 137 -3.81 -12.30 -7.09
C VAL A 137 -3.03 -13.50 -7.64
N TYR A 138 -2.58 -13.43 -8.91
CA TYR A 138 -1.76 -14.48 -9.50
C TYR A 138 -0.45 -14.73 -8.73
N TYR A 139 0.26 -13.68 -8.31
CA TYR A 139 1.50 -13.83 -7.52
C TYR A 139 1.26 -14.41 -6.13
N LEU A 140 0.12 -14.10 -5.51
CA LEU A 140 -0.32 -14.71 -4.26
C LEU A 140 -0.62 -16.19 -4.44
N ASP A 141 -1.42 -16.57 -5.44
CA ASP A 141 -1.79 -17.97 -5.74
C ASP A 141 -0.56 -18.81 -6.12
N ALA A 142 0.36 -18.25 -6.87
CA ALA A 142 1.63 -18.88 -7.24
C ALA A 142 2.63 -19.00 -6.07
N ARG A 143 2.29 -18.47 -4.89
CA ARG A 143 3.13 -18.44 -3.67
C ARG A 143 4.46 -17.70 -3.84
N TRP A 144 4.49 -16.72 -4.71
CA TRP A 144 5.61 -15.77 -4.82
C TRP A 144 5.44 -14.56 -3.92
N ALA A 145 4.25 -14.40 -3.34
CA ALA A 145 3.96 -13.50 -2.25
C ALA A 145 3.21 -14.24 -1.14
N GLU A 146 3.38 -13.81 0.09
CA GLU A 146 2.78 -14.44 1.28
C GLU A 146 1.43 -13.82 1.65
N CYS A 147 1.23 -12.53 1.37
CA CYS A 147 0.03 -11.82 1.76
C CYS A 147 -0.26 -10.66 0.81
N LEU A 148 -1.54 -10.49 0.50
CA LEU A 148 -2.08 -9.39 -0.27
C LEU A 148 -3.22 -8.75 0.53
N ILE A 149 -3.08 -7.47 0.86
CA ILE A 149 -4.16 -6.65 1.39
C ILE A 149 -4.93 -6.06 0.21
N VAL A 150 -6.22 -6.36 0.15
CA VAL A 150 -7.09 -5.86 -0.91
C VAL A 150 -7.92 -4.71 -0.38
N PRO A 151 -7.86 -3.51 -0.98
CA PRO A 151 -8.73 -2.40 -0.61
C PRO A 151 -10.20 -2.76 -0.84
N ASP A 152 -11.06 -2.44 0.14
CA ASP A 152 -12.50 -2.64 0.00
C ASP A 152 -13.14 -1.45 -0.76
N GLU A 153 -12.89 -1.39 -2.05
CA GLU A 153 -13.42 -0.33 -2.92
C GLU A 153 -14.93 -0.41 -3.11
N PHE A 154 -15.52 -1.61 -2.95
CA PHE A 154 -16.97 -1.79 -3.04
C PHE A 154 -17.67 -1.09 -1.88
N THR A 155 -17.24 -1.35 -0.65
CA THR A 155 -17.81 -0.69 0.54
C THR A 155 -17.59 0.82 0.49
N ALA A 156 -16.41 1.28 0.08
CA ALA A 156 -16.13 2.71 -0.09
C ALA A 156 -17.07 3.35 -1.13
N GLY A 157 -17.25 2.71 -2.28
CA GLY A 157 -18.18 3.17 -3.32
C GLY A 157 -19.64 3.20 -2.85
N TYR A 158 -20.08 2.16 -2.15
CA TYR A 158 -21.43 2.09 -1.57
C TYR A 158 -21.68 3.21 -0.55
N GLN A 159 -20.73 3.44 0.36
CA GLN A 159 -20.83 4.51 1.36
C GLN A 159 -20.89 5.88 0.69
N CYS A 160 -20.08 6.16 -0.32
CA CYS A 160 -20.10 7.40 -1.08
C CYS A 160 -21.49 7.68 -1.69
N VAL A 161 -22.10 6.68 -2.31
CA VAL A 161 -23.45 6.79 -2.88
C VAL A 161 -24.49 7.03 -1.78
N ALA A 162 -24.43 6.27 -0.67
CA ALA A 162 -25.36 6.39 0.44
C ALA A 162 -25.29 7.79 1.10
N GLU A 163 -24.09 8.32 1.31
CA GLU A 163 -23.87 9.66 1.85
C GLU A 163 -24.39 10.75 0.90
N THR A 164 -24.12 10.62 -0.41
CA THR A 164 -24.63 11.55 -1.43
C THR A 164 -26.16 11.58 -1.44
N VAL A 165 -26.82 10.42 -1.42
CA VAL A 165 -28.28 10.33 -1.36
C VAL A 165 -28.82 10.97 -0.07
N ASN A 166 -28.18 10.76 1.06
CA ASN A 166 -28.57 11.35 2.32
C ASN A 166 -28.39 12.88 2.35
N ALA A 167 -27.31 13.39 1.76
CA ALA A 167 -27.09 14.83 1.62
C ALA A 167 -28.18 15.47 0.74
N LEU A 168 -28.48 14.89 -0.42
CA LEU A 168 -29.55 15.37 -1.30
C LEU A 168 -30.91 15.35 -0.60
N ARG A 169 -31.26 14.30 0.13
CA ARG A 169 -32.53 14.23 0.88
C ARG A 169 -32.64 15.36 1.90
N LYS A 170 -31.58 15.63 2.67
CA LYS A 170 -31.59 16.75 3.64
C LYS A 170 -31.88 18.08 2.97
N THR A 171 -31.28 18.34 1.79
CA THR A 171 -31.50 19.58 1.04
C THR A 171 -32.94 19.72 0.56
N PHE A 172 -33.57 18.62 0.11
CA PHE A 172 -34.97 18.65 -0.36
C PHE A 172 -35.99 18.82 0.78
N TYR A 173 -35.69 18.40 2.01
CA TYR A 173 -36.61 18.55 3.15
C TYR A 173 -36.43 19.87 3.92
N GLN A 174 -35.47 20.71 3.56
CA GLN A 174 -35.25 22.03 4.17
C GLN A 174 -35.81 23.17 3.29
N MET A 175 -36.40 22.88 2.13
CA MET A 175 -37.18 23.81 1.29
C MET A 175 -38.67 23.71 1.60
#